data_e13dc074c742c3fd9715e3c62a6b1295
#
_entry.id   e13dc074c742c3fd9715e3c62a6b1295
#
_cell.length_a   1.000
_cell.length_b   1.000
_cell.length_c   1.000
_cell.angle_alpha   90.00
_cell.angle_beta   90.00
_cell.angle_gamma   90.00
#
_symmetry.space_group_name_H-M   'P 1'
#
loop_
_entity.id
_entity.type
_entity.pdbx_description
1 polymer ?
#
loop_
_entity_poly.entity_id
_entity_poly.type
_entity_poly.pdbx_seq_one_letter_code
_entity_poly.pdbx_strand_id
1 'polypeptide(L)'
;MNNYIAFEISEFQKKLNGYNMLFNYRMSNLCVKVEPTALMPVTVILANAEYNLEEVADIIKVDDFSIDVYPKNQNNLQQVIDGIFDVHPEFKMELKTDKAETEGGEDKHHAFYTMPEVNKERRDLLNDLTKTFHKECQLNLDATYAELQVRLMEPYTKMSPAKIDEARQGFENIFNKAKEMCDKLLQLKLNEIE
;
A
#
# COMPACT_ATOMS: atom_id res chain seq x y z
N MET A 1 -2.32 -33.90 10.58
CA MET A 1 -3.33 -32.84 10.38
C MET A 1 -4.26 -33.26 9.25
N ASN A 2 -5.58 -33.10 9.39
CA ASN A 2 -6.53 -33.44 8.33
C ASN A 2 -6.28 -32.51 7.11
N ASN A 3 -6.20 -33.04 5.89
CA ASN A 3 -5.94 -32.24 4.68
C ASN A 3 -6.89 -31.06 4.52
N TYR A 4 -8.15 -31.20 4.97
CA TYR A 4 -9.13 -30.12 4.99
C TYR A 4 -8.72 -28.98 5.91
N ILE A 5 -8.31 -29.27 7.15
CA ILE A 5 -7.87 -28.24 8.11
C ILE A 5 -6.62 -27.52 7.61
N ALA A 6 -5.67 -28.25 7.00
CA ALA A 6 -4.47 -27.63 6.41
C ALA A 6 -4.81 -26.67 5.27
N PHE A 7 -5.78 -27.02 4.44
CA PHE A 7 -6.30 -26.17 3.38
C PHE A 7 -6.96 -24.90 3.97
N GLU A 8 -7.87 -25.05 4.94
CA GLU A 8 -8.54 -23.92 5.60
C GLU A 8 -7.54 -22.98 6.28
N ILE A 9 -6.50 -23.49 6.93
CA ILE A 9 -5.40 -22.69 7.49
C ILE A 9 -4.73 -21.83 6.42
N SER A 10 -4.39 -22.45 5.27
CA SER A 10 -3.73 -21.74 4.17
C SER A 10 -4.60 -20.63 3.59
N GLU A 11 -5.87 -20.92 3.32
CA GLU A 11 -6.81 -19.94 2.76
C GLU A 11 -7.12 -18.82 3.74
N PHE A 12 -7.29 -19.14 5.02
CA PHE A 12 -7.48 -18.16 6.07
C PHE A 12 -6.28 -17.21 6.18
N GLN A 13 -5.06 -17.75 6.22
CA GLN A 13 -3.85 -16.94 6.28
C GLN A 13 -3.69 -16.02 5.06
N LYS A 14 -3.97 -16.52 3.86
CA LYS A 14 -3.92 -15.72 2.63
C LYS A 14 -4.91 -14.54 2.70
N LYS A 15 -6.14 -14.82 3.16
CA LYS A 15 -7.19 -13.79 3.25
C LYS A 15 -6.82 -12.70 4.25
N LEU A 16 -6.31 -13.06 5.44
CA LEU A 16 -5.86 -12.10 6.45
C LEU A 16 -4.66 -11.28 5.97
N ASN A 17 -3.68 -11.93 5.31
CA ASN A 17 -2.54 -11.23 4.72
C ASN A 17 -3.00 -10.23 3.64
N GLY A 18 -3.99 -10.59 2.83
CA GLY A 18 -4.57 -9.70 1.82
C GLY A 18 -5.12 -8.40 2.44
N TYR A 19 -5.84 -8.49 3.58
CA TYR A 19 -6.33 -7.29 4.27
C TYR A 19 -5.21 -6.44 4.85
N ASN A 20 -4.18 -7.05 5.44
CA ASN A 20 -3.03 -6.31 5.93
C ASN A 20 -2.24 -5.64 4.79
N MET A 21 -2.12 -6.30 3.63
CA MET A 21 -1.50 -5.70 2.44
C MET A 21 -2.31 -4.52 1.91
N LEU A 22 -3.64 -4.66 1.82
CA LEU A 22 -4.52 -3.56 1.41
C LEU A 22 -4.43 -2.38 2.39
N PHE A 23 -4.41 -2.66 3.69
CA PHE A 23 -4.25 -1.63 4.71
C PHE A 23 -2.90 -0.91 4.55
N ASN A 24 -1.80 -1.66 4.41
CA ASN A 24 -0.47 -1.08 4.19
C ASN A 24 -0.42 -0.22 2.91
N TYR A 25 -1.03 -0.68 1.82
CA TYR A 25 -1.15 0.08 0.58
C TYR A 25 -1.87 1.42 0.79
N ARG A 26 -3.03 1.40 1.50
CA ARG A 26 -3.75 2.64 1.83
C ARG A 26 -2.94 3.58 2.71
N MET A 27 -2.14 3.03 3.67
CA MET A 27 -1.24 3.84 4.50
C MET A 27 -0.15 4.51 3.68
N SER A 28 0.40 3.82 2.67
CA SER A 28 1.43 4.38 1.78
C SER A 28 0.93 5.60 0.99
N ASN A 29 -0.37 5.67 0.71
CA ASN A 29 -0.98 6.82 0.01
C ASN A 29 -1.21 8.03 0.93
N LEU A 30 -1.10 7.87 2.25
CA LEU A 30 -1.22 8.97 3.22
C LEU A 30 0.15 9.63 3.45
N CYS A 31 0.60 10.42 2.49
CA CYS A 31 1.95 10.99 2.52
C CYS A 31 2.06 12.20 3.47
N VAL A 32 3.05 12.14 4.37
CA VAL A 32 3.50 13.26 5.22
C VAL A 32 4.80 13.84 4.67
N LYS A 33 5.65 12.96 4.12
CA LYS A 33 6.89 13.27 3.42
C LYS A 33 6.86 12.58 2.07
N VAL A 34 7.54 13.17 1.10
CA VAL A 34 7.67 12.54 -0.21
C VAL A 34 8.75 11.48 -0.14
N GLU A 35 8.33 10.23 -0.16
CA GLU A 35 9.23 9.09 -0.32
C GLU A 35 8.99 8.45 -1.70
N PRO A 36 10.00 7.94 -2.39
CA PRO A 36 9.81 7.23 -3.66
C PRO A 36 8.78 6.10 -3.57
N THR A 37 8.68 5.47 -2.40
CA THR A 37 7.68 4.43 -2.10
C THR A 37 6.24 4.93 -2.13
N ALA A 38 5.99 6.22 -1.95
CA ALA A 38 4.67 6.82 -2.09
C ALA A 38 4.15 6.74 -3.54
N LEU A 39 5.06 6.71 -4.51
CA LEU A 39 4.72 6.59 -5.92
C LEU A 39 4.62 5.13 -6.42
N MET A 40 4.91 4.13 -5.58
CA MET A 40 4.76 2.71 -5.97
C MET A 40 3.34 2.32 -6.44
N PRO A 41 2.25 2.93 -5.91
CA PRO A 41 0.91 2.65 -6.39
C PRO A 41 0.59 3.24 -7.77
N VAL A 42 1.44 4.11 -8.29
CA VAL A 42 1.18 4.82 -9.55
C VAL A 42 1.31 3.87 -10.74
N THR A 43 0.27 3.80 -11.54
CA THR A 43 0.28 3.12 -12.84
C THR A 43 0.23 4.15 -13.97
N VAL A 44 0.95 3.85 -15.06
CA VAL A 44 1.01 4.69 -16.25
C VAL A 44 0.45 3.93 -17.43
N ILE A 45 -0.51 4.51 -18.13
CA ILE A 45 -1.14 3.89 -19.29
C ILE A 45 -0.39 4.30 -20.56
N LEU A 46 0.28 3.34 -21.21
CA LEU A 46 0.98 3.54 -22.47
C LEU A 46 0.42 2.58 -23.53
N ALA A 47 -0.02 3.09 -24.65
CA ALA A 47 -0.55 2.30 -25.78
C ALA A 47 -1.59 1.24 -25.36
N ASN A 48 -2.49 1.58 -24.43
CA ASN A 48 -3.54 0.73 -23.84
C ASN A 48 -3.01 -0.42 -22.95
N ALA A 49 -1.79 -0.36 -22.47
CA ALA A 49 -1.24 -1.25 -21.46
C ALA A 49 -0.89 -0.46 -20.19
N GLU A 50 -1.05 -1.10 -19.03
CA GLU A 50 -0.69 -0.52 -17.73
C GLU A 50 0.73 -0.94 -17.37
N TYR A 51 1.51 0.03 -16.89
CA TYR A 51 2.89 -0.15 -16.42
C TYR A 51 3.01 0.46 -15.02
N ASN A 52 3.81 -0.14 -14.15
CA ASN A 52 4.21 0.51 -12.91
C ASN A 52 5.11 1.71 -13.22
N LEU A 53 5.00 2.78 -12.44
CA LEU A 53 5.77 4.00 -12.69
C LEU A 53 7.28 3.73 -12.81
N GLU A 54 7.85 2.88 -11.96
CA GLU A 54 9.28 2.52 -11.96
C GLU A 54 9.75 1.80 -13.23
N GLU A 55 8.84 1.20 -13.99
CA GLU A 55 9.16 0.58 -15.28
C GLU A 55 9.38 1.62 -16.38
N VAL A 56 8.73 2.79 -16.27
CA VAL A 56 8.69 3.82 -17.31
C VAL A 56 9.34 5.14 -16.92
N ALA A 57 9.69 5.33 -15.65
CA ALA A 57 10.35 6.53 -15.15
C ALA A 57 11.36 6.21 -14.04
N ASP A 58 12.36 7.09 -13.89
CA ASP A 58 13.29 7.09 -12.78
C ASP A 58 12.85 8.15 -11.77
N ILE A 59 12.81 7.79 -10.48
CA ILE A 59 12.33 8.64 -9.39
C ILE A 59 13.52 9.01 -8.52
N ILE A 60 13.79 10.31 -8.38
CA ILE A 60 14.91 10.83 -7.60
C ILE A 60 14.36 11.69 -6.46
N LYS A 61 14.62 11.28 -5.21
CA LYS A 61 14.30 12.12 -4.05
C LYS A 61 15.25 13.31 -4.00
N VAL A 62 14.72 14.52 -4.03
CA VAL A 62 15.49 15.77 -3.90
C VAL A 62 15.62 16.15 -2.44
N ASP A 63 14.51 16.18 -1.71
CA ASP A 63 14.44 16.44 -0.28
C ASP A 63 13.20 15.74 0.34
N ASP A 64 12.87 16.04 1.60
CA ASP A 64 11.72 15.43 2.30
C ASP A 64 10.36 15.85 1.72
N PHE A 65 10.30 16.86 0.86
CA PHE A 65 9.06 17.40 0.32
C PHE A 65 9.04 17.48 -1.20
N SER A 66 10.12 17.07 -1.87
CA SER A 66 10.22 17.16 -3.32
C SER A 66 10.93 15.97 -3.96
N ILE A 67 10.46 15.61 -5.14
CA ILE A 67 11.02 14.55 -5.99
C ILE A 67 11.07 15.01 -7.45
N ASP A 68 12.08 14.53 -8.16
CA ASP A 68 12.16 14.59 -9.61
C ASP A 68 11.76 13.25 -10.22
N VAL A 69 10.97 13.29 -11.28
CA VAL A 69 10.53 12.11 -12.03
C VAL A 69 10.94 12.26 -13.49
N TYR A 70 11.89 11.42 -13.90
CA TYR A 70 12.47 11.42 -15.25
C TYR A 70 11.83 10.29 -16.08
N PRO A 71 11.03 10.58 -17.09
CA PRO A 71 10.53 9.54 -17.97
C PRO A 71 11.69 8.90 -18.75
N LYS A 72 11.75 7.57 -18.77
CA LYS A 72 12.77 6.83 -19.56
C LYS A 72 12.63 7.09 -21.05
N ASN A 73 11.43 7.42 -21.52
CA ASN A 73 11.15 7.90 -22.85
C ASN A 73 10.45 9.26 -22.75
N GLN A 74 11.08 10.31 -23.31
CA GLN A 74 10.56 11.70 -23.24
C GLN A 74 9.15 11.85 -23.84
N ASN A 75 8.77 11.01 -24.81
CA ASN A 75 7.43 11.01 -25.41
C ASN A 75 6.33 10.59 -24.41
N ASN A 76 6.70 9.93 -23.32
CA ASN A 76 5.75 9.44 -22.32
C ASN A 76 5.60 10.39 -21.11
N LEU A 77 6.22 11.56 -21.16
CA LEU A 77 6.23 12.51 -20.02
C LEU A 77 4.81 12.86 -19.58
N GLN A 78 3.91 13.14 -20.52
CA GLN A 78 2.54 13.51 -20.16
C GLN A 78 1.78 12.35 -19.48
N GLN A 79 1.92 11.13 -19.96
CA GLN A 79 1.28 9.95 -19.38
C GLN A 79 1.84 9.64 -17.98
N VAL A 80 3.12 9.89 -17.75
CA VAL A 80 3.74 9.79 -16.42
C VAL A 80 3.14 10.84 -15.48
N ILE A 81 2.98 12.08 -15.96
CA ILE A 81 2.35 13.16 -15.17
C ILE A 81 0.90 12.80 -14.82
N ASP A 82 0.12 12.34 -15.81
CA ASP A 82 -1.28 11.97 -15.62
C ASP A 82 -1.41 10.83 -14.59
N GLY A 83 -0.58 9.79 -14.69
CA GLY A 83 -0.60 8.66 -13.75
C GLY A 83 -0.26 9.09 -12.31
N ILE A 84 0.68 10.01 -12.12
CA ILE A 84 1.00 10.54 -10.78
C ILE A 84 -0.14 11.41 -10.27
N PHE A 85 -0.74 12.24 -11.11
CA PHE A 85 -1.85 13.10 -10.73
C PHE A 85 -3.09 12.30 -10.30
N ASP A 86 -3.35 11.17 -10.92
CA ASP A 86 -4.47 10.29 -10.56
C ASP A 86 -4.37 9.73 -9.13
N VAL A 87 -3.15 9.49 -8.65
CA VAL A 87 -2.90 8.95 -7.30
C VAL A 87 -2.63 10.05 -6.28
N HIS A 88 -1.91 11.10 -6.69
CA HIS A 88 -1.45 12.20 -5.85
C HIS A 88 -1.83 13.57 -6.42
N PRO A 89 -3.14 13.90 -6.52
CA PRO A 89 -3.59 15.19 -7.04
C PRO A 89 -3.18 16.37 -6.15
N GLU A 90 -2.75 16.10 -4.92
CA GLU A 90 -2.27 17.11 -3.98
C GLU A 90 -0.85 17.61 -4.27
N PHE A 91 -0.04 16.89 -5.06
CA PHE A 91 1.31 17.30 -5.40
C PHE A 91 1.28 18.46 -6.39
N LYS A 92 2.10 19.48 -6.13
CA LYS A 92 2.35 20.57 -7.09
C LYS A 92 3.42 20.12 -8.06
N MET A 93 3.11 20.15 -9.34
CA MET A 93 4.02 19.76 -10.41
C MET A 93 4.58 21.02 -11.12
N GLU A 94 5.88 21.00 -11.37
CA GLU A 94 6.59 21.94 -12.23
C GLU A 94 7.36 21.16 -13.29
N LEU A 95 7.26 21.58 -14.54
CA LEU A 95 8.07 21.02 -15.63
C LEU A 95 9.45 21.65 -15.61
N LYS A 96 10.49 20.84 -15.48
CA LYS A 96 11.88 21.27 -15.54
C LYS A 96 12.60 20.72 -16.76
N THR A 97 13.69 21.36 -17.11
CA THR A 97 14.50 20.96 -18.28
C THR A 97 15.97 21.00 -17.89
N ASP A 98 16.61 19.84 -17.96
CA ASP A 98 18.05 19.73 -17.87
C ASP A 98 18.66 19.93 -19.26
N LYS A 99 19.53 20.94 -19.38
CA LYS A 99 20.24 21.22 -20.64
C LYS A 99 21.26 20.12 -20.92
N ALA A 100 21.39 19.78 -22.19
CA ALA A 100 22.41 18.83 -22.63
C ALA A 100 23.81 19.29 -22.22
N GLU A 101 24.59 18.37 -21.62
CA GLU A 101 26.00 18.65 -21.24
C GLU A 101 26.94 18.79 -22.42
N THR A 102 26.55 18.37 -23.62
CA THR A 102 27.36 18.40 -24.82
C THR A 102 26.66 19.12 -25.96
N GLU A 103 27.43 19.83 -26.80
CA GLU A 103 26.92 20.45 -28.04
C GLU A 103 26.27 19.39 -28.95
N GLY A 104 24.96 19.52 -29.20
CA GLY A 104 24.17 18.57 -29.99
C GLY A 104 23.45 17.46 -29.19
N GLY A 105 23.55 17.45 -27.87
CA GLY A 105 22.73 16.61 -27.04
C GLY A 105 21.27 17.11 -26.94
N GLU A 106 20.34 16.23 -26.62
CA GLU A 106 18.94 16.60 -26.41
C GLU A 106 18.71 17.04 -24.96
N ASP A 107 17.98 18.12 -24.79
CA ASP A 107 17.52 18.56 -23.47
C ASP A 107 16.56 17.50 -22.88
N LYS A 108 16.69 17.22 -21.58
CA LYS A 108 15.82 16.26 -20.88
C LYS A 108 14.77 17.01 -20.10
N HIS A 109 13.51 16.76 -20.41
CA HIS A 109 12.39 17.27 -19.64
C HIS A 109 12.02 16.28 -18.56
N HIS A 110 11.73 16.78 -17.35
CA HIS A 110 11.29 15.97 -16.23
C HIS A 110 10.23 16.71 -15.41
N ALA A 111 9.48 15.98 -14.63
CA ALA A 111 8.46 16.54 -13.74
C ALA A 111 9.02 16.64 -12.34
N PHE A 112 9.07 17.86 -11.80
CA PHE A 112 9.42 18.13 -10.42
C PHE A 112 8.15 18.25 -9.60
N TYR A 113 8.02 17.43 -8.57
CA TYR A 113 6.86 17.43 -7.68
C TYR A 113 7.23 17.95 -6.31
N THR A 114 6.37 18.83 -5.78
CA THR A 114 6.48 19.31 -4.42
C THR A 114 5.21 18.96 -3.66
N MET A 115 5.38 18.31 -2.51
CA MET A 115 4.26 18.04 -1.60
C MET A 115 3.85 19.33 -0.88
N PRO A 116 2.53 19.62 -0.74
CA PRO A 116 2.07 20.75 0.07
C PRO A 116 2.54 20.63 1.53
N GLU A 117 2.80 21.75 2.16
CA GLU A 117 3.17 21.81 3.58
C GLU A 117 2.11 21.09 4.44
N VAL A 118 2.56 20.24 5.35
CA VAL A 118 1.69 19.48 6.25
C VAL A 118 1.33 20.36 7.46
N ASN A 119 0.29 21.18 7.30
CA ASN A 119 -0.26 21.97 8.37
C ASN A 119 -1.06 21.11 9.37
N LYS A 120 -1.50 21.72 10.48
CA LYS A 120 -2.27 21.03 11.52
C LYS A 120 -3.54 20.35 10.98
N GLU A 121 -4.31 21.04 10.15
CA GLU A 121 -5.57 20.52 9.59
C GLU A 121 -5.33 19.26 8.74
N ARG A 122 -4.26 19.27 7.94
CA ARG A 122 -3.88 18.09 7.13
C ARG A 122 -3.44 16.94 8.03
N ARG A 123 -2.66 17.19 9.10
CA ARG A 123 -2.28 16.15 10.07
C ARG A 123 -3.49 15.52 10.74
N ASP A 124 -4.44 16.35 11.19
CA ASP A 124 -5.67 15.88 11.82
C ASP A 124 -6.46 14.99 10.85
N LEU A 125 -6.60 15.39 9.58
CA LEU A 125 -7.24 14.61 8.53
C LEU A 125 -6.52 13.28 8.28
N LEU A 126 -5.19 13.29 8.14
CA LEU A 126 -4.39 12.07 7.93
C LEU A 126 -4.53 11.10 9.11
N ASN A 127 -4.54 11.62 10.34
CA ASN A 127 -4.76 10.82 11.54
C ASN A 127 -6.14 10.15 11.56
N ASP A 128 -7.19 10.88 11.18
CA ASP A 128 -8.56 10.35 11.14
C ASP A 128 -8.73 9.31 10.04
N LEU A 129 -8.15 9.52 8.85
CA LEU A 129 -8.14 8.54 7.77
C LEU A 129 -7.38 7.27 8.18
N THR A 130 -6.21 7.43 8.80
CA THR A 130 -5.39 6.31 9.31
C THR A 130 -6.19 5.43 10.28
N LYS A 131 -6.88 6.04 11.26
CA LYS A 131 -7.74 5.32 12.22
C LYS A 131 -8.94 4.67 11.56
N THR A 132 -9.53 5.31 10.55
CA THR A 132 -10.66 4.78 9.79
C THR A 132 -10.24 3.53 9.03
N PHE A 133 -9.15 3.57 8.29
CA PHE A 133 -8.64 2.42 7.55
C PHE A 133 -8.20 1.26 8.46
N HIS A 134 -7.63 1.57 9.63
CA HIS A 134 -7.32 0.58 10.64
C HIS A 134 -8.58 -0.14 11.13
N LYS A 135 -9.64 0.63 11.47
CA LYS A 135 -10.93 0.06 11.89
C LYS A 135 -11.55 -0.84 10.82
N GLU A 136 -11.50 -0.43 9.55
CA GLU A 136 -11.98 -1.26 8.44
C GLU A 136 -11.17 -2.55 8.30
N CYS A 137 -9.85 -2.48 8.42
CA CYS A 137 -8.99 -3.66 8.41
C CYS A 137 -9.37 -4.62 9.54
N GLN A 138 -9.47 -4.12 10.78
CA GLN A 138 -9.86 -4.96 11.93
C GLN A 138 -11.23 -5.61 11.75
N LEU A 139 -12.23 -4.88 11.24
CA LEU A 139 -13.56 -5.44 10.94
C LEU A 139 -13.48 -6.58 9.92
N ASN A 140 -12.67 -6.45 8.89
CA ASN A 140 -12.48 -7.51 7.89
C ASN A 140 -11.77 -8.74 8.47
N LEU A 141 -10.77 -8.54 9.34
CA LEU A 141 -10.10 -9.64 10.04
C LEU A 141 -11.09 -10.38 10.94
N ASP A 142 -11.86 -9.66 11.77
CA ASP A 142 -12.84 -10.23 12.70
C ASP A 142 -13.96 -10.98 11.94
N ALA A 143 -14.51 -10.40 10.89
CA ALA A 143 -15.54 -11.04 10.05
C ALA A 143 -15.01 -12.34 9.42
N THR A 144 -13.78 -12.33 8.91
CA THR A 144 -13.16 -13.51 8.31
C THR A 144 -12.95 -14.63 9.32
N TYR A 145 -12.57 -14.27 10.55
CA TYR A 145 -12.43 -15.27 11.64
C TYR A 145 -13.80 -15.85 12.05
N ALA A 146 -14.84 -15.01 12.16
CA ALA A 146 -16.19 -15.48 12.45
C ALA A 146 -16.73 -16.41 11.36
N GLU A 147 -16.55 -16.07 10.07
CA GLU A 147 -16.91 -16.93 8.94
C GLU A 147 -16.20 -18.30 8.99
N LEU A 148 -14.90 -18.28 9.34
CA LEU A 148 -14.13 -19.52 9.49
C LEU A 148 -14.70 -20.40 10.59
N GLN A 149 -15.05 -19.84 11.76
CA GLN A 149 -15.61 -20.60 12.87
C GLN A 149 -16.91 -21.31 12.45
N VAL A 150 -17.78 -20.62 11.69
CA VAL A 150 -19.02 -21.23 11.17
C VAL A 150 -18.70 -22.38 10.20
N ARG A 151 -17.76 -22.20 9.28
CA ARG A 151 -17.38 -23.26 8.33
C ARG A 151 -16.76 -24.48 8.98
N LEU A 152 -16.11 -24.32 10.13
CA LEU A 152 -15.46 -25.44 10.84
C LEU A 152 -16.43 -26.20 11.77
N MET A 153 -17.66 -25.75 11.99
CA MET A 153 -18.61 -26.43 12.88
C MET A 153 -18.84 -27.91 12.47
N GLU A 154 -19.16 -28.14 11.19
CA GLU A 154 -19.42 -29.51 10.71
C GLU A 154 -18.15 -30.38 10.67
N PRO A 155 -17.01 -29.94 10.13
CA PRO A 155 -15.75 -30.66 10.20
C PRO A 155 -15.34 -31.08 11.61
N TYR A 156 -15.56 -30.23 12.61
CA TYR A 156 -15.22 -30.49 14.00
C TYR A 156 -16.01 -31.65 14.59
N THR A 157 -17.26 -31.89 14.16
CA THR A 157 -18.05 -33.03 14.65
C THR A 157 -17.42 -34.38 14.30
N LYS A 158 -16.53 -34.43 13.32
CA LYS A 158 -15.86 -35.63 12.82
C LYS A 158 -14.42 -35.77 13.35
N MET A 159 -14.02 -34.92 14.32
CA MET A 159 -12.66 -34.87 14.87
C MET A 159 -12.64 -35.21 16.37
N SER A 160 -11.50 -35.68 16.85
CA SER A 160 -11.29 -35.84 18.31
C SER A 160 -11.07 -34.48 18.98
N PRO A 161 -11.45 -34.34 20.26
CA PRO A 161 -11.29 -33.06 20.99
C PRO A 161 -9.88 -32.48 20.91
N ALA A 162 -8.85 -33.31 21.11
CA ALA A 162 -7.44 -32.85 21.04
C ALA A 162 -7.07 -32.26 19.67
N LYS A 163 -7.59 -32.81 18.56
CA LYS A 163 -7.35 -32.28 17.22
C LYS A 163 -8.14 -31.00 16.97
N ILE A 164 -9.31 -30.85 17.57
CA ILE A 164 -10.10 -29.62 17.51
C ILE A 164 -9.34 -28.50 18.22
N ASP A 165 -8.81 -28.76 19.42
CA ASP A 165 -8.07 -27.79 20.20
C ASP A 165 -6.78 -27.35 19.49
N GLU A 166 -6.03 -28.30 18.90
CA GLU A 166 -4.85 -28.01 18.08
C GLU A 166 -5.20 -27.11 16.88
N ALA A 167 -6.28 -27.40 16.16
CA ALA A 167 -6.73 -26.61 15.04
C ALA A 167 -7.16 -25.19 15.48
N ARG A 168 -7.93 -25.06 16.55
CA ARG A 168 -8.34 -23.76 17.10
C ARG A 168 -7.15 -22.91 17.48
N GLN A 169 -6.19 -23.45 18.23
CA GLN A 169 -4.96 -22.75 18.58
C GLN A 169 -4.19 -22.28 17.34
N GLY A 170 -4.14 -23.12 16.30
CA GLY A 170 -3.52 -22.76 15.03
C GLY A 170 -4.18 -21.54 14.38
N PHE A 171 -5.50 -21.52 14.29
CA PHE A 171 -6.25 -20.39 13.72
C PHE A 171 -6.16 -19.12 14.59
N GLU A 172 -6.27 -19.26 15.93
CA GLU A 172 -6.11 -18.13 16.85
C GLU A 172 -4.73 -17.49 16.75
N ASN A 173 -3.68 -18.28 16.65
CA ASN A 173 -2.32 -17.76 16.51
C ASN A 173 -2.14 -16.96 15.18
N ILE A 174 -2.73 -17.44 14.09
CA ILE A 174 -2.68 -16.74 12.79
C ILE A 174 -3.47 -15.44 12.88
N PHE A 175 -4.65 -15.49 13.45
CA PHE A 175 -5.52 -14.33 13.64
C PHE A 175 -4.87 -13.24 14.50
N ASN A 176 -4.32 -13.62 15.65
CA ASN A 176 -3.66 -12.69 16.57
C ASN A 176 -2.43 -12.03 15.89
N LYS A 177 -1.61 -12.79 15.16
CA LYS A 177 -0.50 -12.23 14.38
C LYS A 177 -0.97 -11.23 13.33
N ALA A 178 -2.09 -11.51 12.66
CA ALA A 178 -2.64 -10.58 11.68
C ALA A 178 -3.12 -9.28 12.34
N LYS A 179 -3.75 -9.34 13.52
CA LYS A 179 -4.16 -8.16 14.30
C LYS A 179 -2.96 -7.36 14.80
N GLU A 180 -1.96 -8.03 15.37
CA GLU A 180 -0.71 -7.39 15.80
C GLU A 180 -0.01 -6.65 14.65
N MET A 181 -0.02 -7.24 13.44
CA MET A 181 0.55 -6.59 12.26
C MET A 181 -0.25 -5.34 11.87
N CYS A 182 -1.59 -5.43 11.88
CA CYS A 182 -2.47 -4.30 11.62
C CYS A 182 -2.23 -3.16 12.63
N ASP A 183 -2.15 -3.47 13.93
CA ASP A 183 -1.89 -2.48 14.98
C ASP A 183 -0.50 -1.86 14.87
N LYS A 184 0.51 -2.67 14.52
CA LYS A 184 1.88 -2.19 14.28
C LYS A 184 1.93 -1.20 13.12
N LEU A 185 1.26 -1.49 12.00
CA LEU A 185 1.19 -0.58 10.86
C LEU A 185 0.50 0.74 11.22
N LEU A 186 -0.57 0.69 12.04
CA LEU A 186 -1.20 1.90 12.58
C LEU A 186 -0.19 2.76 13.35
N GLN A 187 0.53 2.17 14.32
CA GLN A 187 1.47 2.92 15.16
C GLN A 187 2.60 3.54 14.33
N LEU A 188 3.16 2.79 13.37
CA LEU A 188 4.19 3.29 12.47
C LEU A 188 3.69 4.52 11.70
N LYS A 189 2.45 4.48 11.20
CA LYS A 189 1.89 5.62 10.43
C LYS A 189 1.56 6.81 11.30
N LEU A 190 1.01 6.60 12.49
CA LEU A 190 0.75 7.70 13.43
C LEU A 190 2.03 8.42 13.83
N ASN A 191 3.11 7.68 14.12
CA ASN A 191 4.42 8.27 14.43
C ASN A 191 5.03 9.02 13.24
N GLU A 192 4.72 8.62 12.00
CA GLU A 192 5.16 9.34 10.80
C GLU A 192 4.41 10.67 10.62
N ILE A 193 3.13 10.72 11.03
CA ILE A 193 2.27 11.90 10.91
C ILE A 193 2.58 12.96 11.99
N GLU A 194 3.04 12.55 13.17
CA GLU A 194 3.45 13.47 14.27
C GLU A 194 4.65 14.34 13.88
#